data_47fab82cf4ffd54de81810bf99af1f8c
#
_entry.id   47fab82cf4ffd54de81810bf99af1f8c
#
_cell.length_a   1.000
_cell.length_b   1.000
_cell.length_c   1.000
_cell.angle_alpha   90.00
_cell.angle_beta   90.00
_cell.angle_gamma   90.00
#
_symmetry.space_group_name_H-M   'P 1'
#
loop_
_entity.id
_entity.type
_entity.pdbx_description
1 polymer ?
#
loop_
_entity_poly.entity_id
_entity_poly.type
_entity_poly.pdbx_seq_one_letter_code
_entity_poly.pdbx_strand_id
1 'polypeptide(L)'
;MNKAIIIISYSILFAQITVMPQGRDLIQNALLMERKGDIERARTLYEDMLKENPGNRQAYQRLKEILKRTGELESAAQLVEVWIDLNPNDLQAYIELGEIVFLKEDKIRAAKIWHDFETAYGTNISIYRMLVHTFSRLGLTEEMEELVKRGRSKLGQIDMLALDLANYYYSRQTYDRALDEYLIYIIEHPHQEKLVTDRVLLMSDDPENHLLIEKKLVSSLENNHVIINKLLAGYYFKTSRYNEALSTHRSMGLHNNADFNRWLLLAGNLRKENQYDLSIKAYQELLHLELELPPKIIGEALLGLGKTYEDQLLPKNRNNSLVVFYPDNLFFKNEFLQISPRSRESLERTFELYKRVLQELPASSFSPKAHFRLGEIQFKITRD
;
A
#
# COMPACT_ATOMS: atom_id res chain seq x y z
N MET A 1 3.57 -94.93 41.53
CA MET A 1 4.65 -93.92 41.58
C MET A 1 4.23 -92.76 40.70
N ASN A 2 3.56 -91.74 41.23
CA ASN A 2 3.13 -90.57 40.53
C ASN A 2 3.87 -89.34 41.05
N LYS A 3 4.67 -88.71 40.18
CA LYS A 3 5.34 -87.46 40.47
C LYS A 3 4.37 -86.34 40.16
N ALA A 4 3.92 -85.61 41.18
CA ALA A 4 3.20 -84.35 41.00
C ALA A 4 4.18 -83.21 40.67
N ILE A 5 4.00 -82.58 39.55
CA ILE A 5 4.72 -81.36 39.13
C ILE A 5 3.93 -80.19 39.64
N ILE A 6 4.49 -79.42 40.59
CA ILE A 6 3.95 -78.15 41.09
C ILE A 6 4.44 -77.07 40.12
N ILE A 7 3.50 -76.47 39.33
CA ILE A 7 3.76 -75.30 38.54
C ILE A 7 3.49 -74.08 39.41
N ILE A 8 4.56 -73.37 39.78
CA ILE A 8 4.48 -72.04 40.41
C ILE A 8 4.36 -71.00 39.34
N SER A 9 3.15 -70.50 39.15
CA SER A 9 2.91 -69.35 38.25
C SER A 9 3.34 -68.08 38.99
N TYR A 10 4.46 -67.50 38.56
CA TYR A 10 4.84 -66.12 38.90
C TYR A 10 3.99 -65.16 38.11
N SER A 11 2.99 -64.53 38.71
CA SER A 11 2.28 -63.38 38.17
C SER A 11 3.19 -62.16 38.33
N ILE A 12 3.90 -61.81 37.28
CA ILE A 12 4.60 -60.53 37.18
C ILE A 12 3.55 -59.45 36.92
N LEU A 13 3.22 -58.75 38.00
CA LEU A 13 2.38 -57.50 37.88
C LEU A 13 3.23 -56.44 37.23
N PHE A 14 3.12 -56.25 35.88
CA PHE A 14 3.62 -55.08 35.20
C PHE A 14 2.76 -53.90 35.67
N ALA A 15 3.21 -53.16 36.65
CA ALA A 15 2.73 -51.81 36.88
C ALA A 15 3.17 -51.00 35.66
N GLN A 16 2.26 -50.83 34.69
CA GLN A 16 2.41 -49.80 33.64
C GLN A 16 2.36 -48.47 34.36
N ILE A 17 3.52 -47.92 34.68
CA ILE A 17 3.67 -46.50 34.92
C ILE A 17 3.40 -45.82 33.59
N THR A 18 2.14 -45.49 33.32
CA THR A 18 1.78 -44.53 32.31
C THR A 18 2.40 -43.20 32.75
N VAL A 19 3.59 -42.92 32.26
CA VAL A 19 4.12 -41.57 32.27
C VAL A 19 3.18 -40.80 31.39
N MET A 20 2.09 -40.28 31.97
CA MET A 20 1.24 -39.31 31.30
C MET A 20 2.10 -38.12 30.94
N PRO A 21 1.89 -37.51 29.80
CA PRO A 21 2.53 -36.23 29.45
C PRO A 21 1.92 -35.14 30.33
N GLN A 22 2.33 -35.09 31.60
CA GLN A 22 1.81 -34.18 32.62
C GLN A 22 1.83 -32.72 32.19
N GLY A 23 2.77 -32.33 31.34
CA GLY A 23 2.89 -30.95 30.87
C GLY A 23 1.80 -30.50 29.90
N ARG A 24 1.28 -31.37 29.02
CA ARG A 24 0.20 -30.99 28.07
C ARG A 24 -1.15 -30.90 28.79
N ASP A 25 -1.43 -31.76 29.73
CA ASP A 25 -2.69 -31.74 30.46
C ASP A 25 -2.75 -30.53 31.41
N LEU A 26 -1.64 -30.17 32.06
CA LEU A 26 -1.57 -28.98 32.91
C LEU A 26 -1.81 -27.67 32.11
N ILE A 27 -1.20 -27.50 30.94
CA ILE A 27 -1.42 -26.30 30.11
C ILE A 27 -2.86 -26.21 29.62
N GLN A 28 -3.48 -27.34 29.23
CA GLN A 28 -4.89 -27.37 28.80
C GLN A 28 -5.82 -27.04 29.98
N ASN A 29 -5.54 -27.54 31.17
CA ASN A 29 -6.29 -27.19 32.36
C ASN A 29 -6.17 -25.70 32.71
N ALA A 30 -4.97 -25.15 32.69
CA ALA A 30 -4.76 -23.70 32.90
C ALA A 30 -5.51 -22.84 31.89
N LEU A 31 -5.46 -23.19 30.58
CA LEU A 31 -6.21 -22.53 29.54
C LEU A 31 -7.74 -22.64 29.74
N LEU A 32 -8.22 -23.78 30.24
CA LEU A 32 -9.63 -23.98 30.54
C LEU A 32 -10.08 -23.09 31.71
N MET A 33 -9.26 -22.95 32.76
CA MET A 33 -9.54 -22.05 33.89
C MET A 33 -9.57 -20.59 33.41
N GLU A 34 -8.59 -20.19 32.57
CA GLU A 34 -8.56 -18.86 32.00
C GLU A 34 -9.82 -18.54 31.18
N ARG A 35 -10.28 -19.48 30.32
CA ARG A 35 -11.54 -19.37 29.55
C ARG A 35 -12.79 -19.27 30.40
N LYS A 36 -12.80 -19.93 31.54
CA LYS A 36 -13.90 -19.89 32.53
C LYS A 36 -13.87 -18.61 33.37
N GLY A 37 -12.85 -17.78 33.23
CA GLY A 37 -12.66 -16.57 34.04
C GLY A 37 -12.03 -16.85 35.43
N ASP A 38 -11.61 -18.07 35.73
CA ASP A 38 -10.93 -18.42 36.97
C ASP A 38 -9.43 -18.12 36.84
N ILE A 39 -9.14 -16.80 36.81
CA ILE A 39 -7.80 -16.29 36.53
C ILE A 39 -6.79 -16.67 37.60
N GLU A 40 -7.21 -16.68 38.88
CA GLU A 40 -6.33 -17.02 39.99
C GLU A 40 -5.84 -18.47 39.93
N ARG A 41 -6.74 -19.41 39.63
CA ARG A 41 -6.33 -20.80 39.45
C ARG A 41 -5.47 -21.01 38.21
N ALA A 42 -5.80 -20.34 37.10
CA ALA A 42 -4.97 -20.37 35.89
C ALA A 42 -3.55 -19.88 36.20
N ARG A 43 -3.43 -18.75 36.90
CA ARG A 43 -2.18 -18.14 37.35
C ARG A 43 -1.34 -19.14 38.15
N THR A 44 -1.93 -19.73 39.23
CA THR A 44 -1.25 -20.70 40.08
C THR A 44 -0.71 -21.88 39.26
N LEU A 45 -1.50 -22.41 38.33
CA LEU A 45 -1.05 -23.49 37.45
C LEU A 45 0.14 -23.06 36.55
N TYR A 46 0.12 -21.86 35.99
CA TYR A 46 1.25 -21.36 35.19
C TYR A 46 2.50 -21.13 36.06
N GLU A 47 2.36 -20.60 37.27
CA GLU A 47 3.46 -20.43 38.23
C GLU A 47 4.09 -21.77 38.58
N ASP A 48 3.28 -22.79 38.89
CA ASP A 48 3.76 -24.13 39.23
C ASP A 48 4.46 -24.78 38.01
N MET A 49 3.93 -24.62 36.82
CA MET A 49 4.59 -25.10 35.60
C MET A 49 5.96 -24.43 35.37
N LEU A 50 6.12 -23.15 35.70
CA LEU A 50 7.40 -22.45 35.60
C LEU A 50 8.36 -22.81 36.73
N LYS A 51 7.87 -23.19 37.93
CA LYS A 51 8.71 -23.75 39.00
C LYS A 51 9.29 -25.11 38.59
N GLU A 52 8.47 -25.96 37.95
CA GLU A 52 8.93 -27.26 37.45
C GLU A 52 9.82 -27.15 36.22
N ASN A 53 9.46 -26.31 35.32
CA ASN A 53 10.20 -26.06 34.07
C ASN A 53 10.28 -24.55 33.73
N PRO A 54 11.33 -23.84 34.19
CA PRO A 54 11.51 -22.40 33.95
C PRO A 54 11.59 -22.01 32.48
N GLY A 55 11.94 -22.94 31.57
CA GLY A 55 11.99 -22.74 30.13
C GLY A 55 10.64 -22.94 29.42
N ASN A 56 9.54 -23.15 30.15
CA ASN A 56 8.23 -23.33 29.53
C ASN A 56 7.69 -22.02 28.96
N ARG A 57 7.96 -21.80 27.68
CA ARG A 57 7.58 -20.56 26.96
C ARG A 57 6.08 -20.28 26.99
N GLN A 58 5.25 -21.33 26.93
CA GLN A 58 3.80 -21.16 26.90
C GLN A 58 3.27 -20.68 28.26
N ALA A 59 3.74 -21.28 29.35
CA ALA A 59 3.39 -20.84 30.70
C ALA A 59 3.88 -19.40 30.96
N TYR A 60 5.13 -19.11 30.60
CA TYR A 60 5.69 -17.74 30.66
C TYR A 60 4.82 -16.72 29.97
N GLN A 61 4.47 -16.93 28.67
CA GLN A 61 3.68 -15.99 27.92
C GLN A 61 2.29 -15.77 28.56
N ARG A 62 1.62 -16.84 28.98
CA ARG A 62 0.30 -16.75 29.60
C ARG A 62 0.33 -16.05 30.96
N LEU A 63 1.27 -16.41 31.82
CA LEU A 63 1.42 -15.77 33.12
C LEU A 63 1.72 -14.27 32.97
N LYS A 64 2.64 -13.92 32.08
CA LYS A 64 2.96 -12.50 31.77
C LYS A 64 1.71 -11.72 31.37
N GLU A 65 0.91 -12.26 30.44
CA GLU A 65 -0.33 -11.59 29.99
C GLU A 65 -1.38 -11.46 31.11
N ILE A 66 -1.48 -12.47 31.98
CA ILE A 66 -2.36 -12.39 33.18
C ILE A 66 -1.89 -11.25 34.08
N LEU A 67 -0.61 -11.20 34.44
CA LEU A 67 -0.03 -10.19 35.32
C LEU A 67 -0.18 -8.77 34.75
N LYS A 68 0.02 -8.61 33.44
CA LYS A 68 -0.24 -7.32 32.76
C LYS A 68 -1.71 -6.90 32.86
N ARG A 69 -2.63 -7.84 32.62
CA ARG A 69 -4.07 -7.58 32.63
C ARG A 69 -4.62 -7.32 34.03
N THR A 70 -4.06 -7.96 35.07
CA THR A 70 -4.45 -7.72 36.47
C THR A 70 -3.79 -6.49 37.08
N GLY A 71 -2.88 -5.83 36.34
CA GLY A 71 -2.16 -4.65 36.81
C GLY A 71 -0.96 -4.94 37.72
N GLU A 72 -0.57 -6.19 37.84
CA GLU A 72 0.59 -6.62 38.64
C GLU A 72 1.90 -6.45 37.85
N LEU A 73 2.14 -5.21 37.44
CA LEU A 73 3.25 -4.88 36.52
C LEU A 73 4.62 -5.14 37.12
N GLU A 74 4.77 -5.06 38.47
CA GLU A 74 6.02 -5.41 39.14
C GLU A 74 6.34 -6.90 39.00
N SER A 75 5.37 -7.76 39.29
CA SER A 75 5.51 -9.21 39.13
C SER A 75 5.75 -9.61 37.66
N ALA A 76 5.09 -8.88 36.72
CA ALA A 76 5.31 -9.09 35.29
C ALA A 76 6.74 -8.72 34.88
N ALA A 77 7.29 -7.61 35.36
CA ALA A 77 8.66 -7.20 35.06
C ALA A 77 9.67 -8.23 35.61
N GLN A 78 9.51 -8.67 36.87
CA GLN A 78 10.39 -9.67 37.46
C GLN A 78 10.32 -11.00 36.70
N LEU A 79 9.13 -11.44 36.28
CA LEU A 79 8.97 -12.63 35.44
C LEU A 79 9.73 -12.52 34.12
N VAL A 80 9.68 -11.35 33.46
CA VAL A 80 10.38 -11.13 32.20
C VAL A 80 11.89 -11.03 32.41
N GLU A 81 12.37 -10.42 33.49
CA GLU A 81 13.80 -10.40 33.86
C GLU A 81 14.36 -11.81 34.04
N VAL A 82 13.68 -12.64 34.82
CA VAL A 82 14.06 -14.07 34.99
C VAL A 82 14.04 -14.82 33.65
N TRP A 83 13.05 -14.55 32.81
CA TRP A 83 12.99 -15.14 31.47
C TRP A 83 14.17 -14.73 30.58
N ILE A 84 14.57 -13.47 30.59
CA ILE A 84 15.72 -12.97 29.84
C ILE A 84 17.02 -13.64 30.30
N ASP A 85 17.22 -13.82 31.61
CA ASP A 85 18.40 -14.50 32.16
C ASP A 85 18.52 -15.92 31.65
N LEU A 86 17.38 -16.62 31.54
CA LEU A 86 17.33 -17.99 31.04
C LEU A 86 17.36 -18.06 29.48
N ASN A 87 16.88 -17.05 28.81
CA ASN A 87 16.71 -17.01 27.36
C ASN A 87 17.26 -15.70 26.76
N PRO A 88 18.58 -15.44 26.84
CA PRO A 88 19.18 -14.17 26.43
C PRO A 88 19.02 -13.86 24.93
N ASN A 89 18.65 -14.83 24.11
CA ASN A 89 18.40 -14.67 22.68
C ASN A 89 16.92 -14.36 22.38
N ASP A 90 16.04 -14.28 23.35
CA ASP A 90 14.65 -13.87 23.16
C ASP A 90 14.57 -12.33 23.14
N LEU A 91 14.89 -11.75 21.97
CA LEU A 91 14.96 -10.30 21.78
C LEU A 91 13.62 -9.59 22.08
N GLN A 92 12.51 -10.30 21.88
CA GLN A 92 11.19 -9.76 22.16
C GLN A 92 11.00 -9.50 23.66
N ALA A 93 11.57 -10.34 24.53
CA ALA A 93 11.46 -10.18 25.98
C ALA A 93 12.08 -8.87 26.49
N TYR A 94 13.20 -8.43 25.90
CA TYR A 94 13.84 -7.13 26.25
C TYR A 94 12.92 -5.94 25.94
N ILE A 95 12.25 -5.99 24.79
CA ILE A 95 11.33 -4.91 24.37
C ILE A 95 10.11 -4.89 25.29
N GLU A 96 9.57 -6.07 25.61
CA GLU A 96 8.43 -6.25 26.52
C GLU A 96 8.76 -5.80 27.95
N LEU A 97 9.98 -6.05 28.43
CA LEU A 97 10.43 -5.52 29.72
C LEU A 97 10.36 -3.99 29.75
N GLY A 98 10.89 -3.33 28.72
CA GLY A 98 10.79 -1.87 28.59
C GLY A 98 9.34 -1.39 28.57
N GLU A 99 8.45 -2.09 27.83
CA GLU A 99 7.02 -1.77 27.79
C GLU A 99 6.35 -1.89 29.16
N ILE A 100 6.60 -2.99 29.88
CA ILE A 100 6.03 -3.22 31.22
C ILE A 100 6.51 -2.14 32.20
N VAL A 101 7.80 -1.82 32.17
CA VAL A 101 8.40 -0.76 33.00
C VAL A 101 7.84 0.61 32.65
N PHE A 102 7.59 0.90 31.37
CA PHE A 102 6.92 2.13 30.93
C PHE A 102 5.48 2.22 31.45
N LEU A 103 4.72 1.12 31.41
CA LEU A 103 3.36 1.03 31.94
C LEU A 103 3.31 1.21 33.47
N LYS A 104 4.42 0.95 34.17
CA LYS A 104 4.62 1.26 35.61
C LYS A 104 4.93 2.73 35.86
N GLU A 105 4.92 3.57 34.83
CA GLU A 105 5.29 4.98 34.87
C GLU A 105 6.78 5.27 35.12
N ASP A 106 7.63 4.23 35.16
CA ASP A 106 9.10 4.40 35.24
C ASP A 106 9.70 4.63 33.82
N LYS A 107 9.42 5.79 33.28
CA LYS A 107 9.83 6.17 31.91
C LYS A 107 11.35 6.17 31.76
N ILE A 108 12.10 6.56 32.79
CA ILE A 108 13.57 6.65 32.74
C ILE A 108 14.16 5.25 32.61
N ARG A 109 13.72 4.30 33.42
CA ARG A 109 14.19 2.91 33.34
C ARG A 109 13.77 2.24 32.03
N ALA A 110 12.55 2.47 31.55
CA ALA A 110 12.09 1.97 30.28
C ALA A 110 12.95 2.46 29.10
N ALA A 111 13.21 3.77 29.03
CA ALA A 111 14.07 4.38 28.02
C ALA A 111 15.49 3.79 28.06
N LYS A 112 16.04 3.56 29.26
CA LYS A 112 17.34 2.91 29.42
C LYS A 112 17.34 1.47 28.90
N ILE A 113 16.33 0.67 29.23
CA ILE A 113 16.18 -0.71 28.72
C ILE A 113 16.18 -0.75 27.20
N TRP A 114 15.38 0.09 26.54
CA TRP A 114 15.32 0.14 25.10
C TRP A 114 16.61 0.68 24.47
N HIS A 115 17.28 1.63 25.10
CA HIS A 115 18.57 2.14 24.63
C HIS A 115 19.69 1.08 24.75
N ASP A 116 19.76 0.38 25.87
CA ASP A 116 20.71 -0.72 26.08
C ASP A 116 20.46 -1.86 25.07
N PHE A 117 19.18 -2.16 24.79
CA PHE A 117 18.80 -3.11 23.76
C PHE A 117 19.21 -2.63 22.34
N GLU A 118 18.94 -1.37 21.97
CA GLU A 118 19.40 -0.77 20.70
C GLU A 118 20.92 -0.86 20.58
N THR A 119 21.64 -0.56 21.64
CA THR A 119 23.12 -0.58 21.66
C THR A 119 23.66 -1.99 21.44
N ALA A 120 23.10 -2.96 22.12
CA ALA A 120 23.55 -4.36 22.06
C ALA A 120 23.15 -5.06 20.75
N TYR A 121 21.96 -4.81 20.24
CA TYR A 121 21.37 -5.59 19.16
C TYR A 121 21.06 -4.78 17.90
N GLY A 122 21.19 -3.45 17.89
CA GLY A 122 20.85 -2.56 16.78
C GLY A 122 21.80 -2.68 15.57
N THR A 123 21.95 -3.89 15.04
CA THR A 123 22.83 -4.22 13.90
C THR A 123 22.09 -4.35 12.57
N ASN A 124 20.76 -4.38 12.59
CA ASN A 124 19.94 -4.51 11.41
C ASN A 124 18.57 -3.85 11.60
N ILE A 125 17.86 -3.64 10.47
CA ILE A 125 16.57 -2.93 10.41
C ILE A 125 15.46 -3.62 11.26
N SER A 126 15.53 -4.95 11.43
CA SER A 126 14.48 -5.68 12.15
C SER A 126 14.42 -5.27 13.62
N ILE A 127 15.57 -4.99 14.24
CA ILE A 127 15.65 -4.51 15.63
C ILE A 127 14.96 -3.15 15.77
N TYR A 128 15.28 -2.23 14.87
CA TYR A 128 14.64 -0.91 14.85
C TYR A 128 13.14 -1.01 14.59
N ARG A 129 12.71 -1.91 13.70
CA ARG A 129 11.27 -2.12 13.43
C ARG A 129 10.51 -2.62 14.64
N MET A 130 11.11 -3.51 15.44
CA MET A 130 10.50 -4.00 16.67
C MET A 130 10.29 -2.86 17.68
N LEU A 131 11.30 -2.00 17.87
CA LEU A 131 11.21 -0.83 18.75
C LEU A 131 10.23 0.21 18.22
N VAL A 132 10.27 0.54 16.92
CA VAL A 132 9.33 1.47 16.27
C VAL A 132 7.89 1.00 16.45
N HIS A 133 7.61 -0.29 16.27
CA HIS A 133 6.28 -0.84 16.50
C HIS A 133 5.82 -0.64 17.96
N THR A 134 6.71 -0.86 18.91
CA THR A 134 6.42 -0.67 20.34
C THR A 134 6.18 0.80 20.67
N PHE A 135 7.06 1.71 20.21
CA PHE A 135 6.92 3.15 20.43
C PHE A 135 5.66 3.71 19.77
N SER A 136 5.36 3.27 18.55
CA SER A 136 4.11 3.63 17.84
C SER A 136 2.86 3.27 18.65
N ARG A 137 2.83 2.06 19.24
CA ARG A 137 1.71 1.58 20.04
C ARG A 137 1.58 2.33 21.37
N LEU A 138 2.71 2.72 21.99
CA LEU A 138 2.75 3.49 23.22
C LEU A 138 2.56 5.01 23.00
N GLY A 139 2.51 5.47 21.75
CA GLY A 139 2.37 6.89 21.42
C GLY A 139 3.65 7.71 21.64
N LEU A 140 4.82 7.05 21.72
CA LEU A 140 6.13 7.66 21.92
C LEU A 140 6.70 8.16 20.58
N THR A 141 6.10 9.21 20.04
CA THR A 141 6.42 9.70 18.69
C THR A 141 7.82 10.29 18.60
N GLU A 142 8.22 11.09 19.59
CA GLU A 142 9.53 11.75 19.61
C GLU A 142 10.65 10.72 19.76
N GLU A 143 10.49 9.77 20.67
CA GLU A 143 11.45 8.68 20.89
C GLU A 143 11.58 7.79 19.63
N MET A 144 10.46 7.56 18.93
CA MET A 144 10.45 6.82 17.68
C MET A 144 11.25 7.55 16.57
N GLU A 145 11.06 8.86 16.43
CA GLU A 145 11.79 9.68 15.47
C GLU A 145 13.30 9.68 15.74
N GLU A 146 13.68 9.90 16.99
CA GLU A 146 15.09 9.87 17.40
C GLU A 146 15.72 8.48 17.20
N LEU A 147 14.99 7.41 17.49
CA LEU A 147 15.43 6.04 17.24
C LEU A 147 15.69 5.80 15.75
N VAL A 148 14.75 6.18 14.88
CA VAL A 148 14.90 6.00 13.42
C VAL A 148 16.06 6.86 12.89
N LYS A 149 16.21 8.09 13.35
CA LYS A 149 17.32 8.97 12.97
C LYS A 149 18.68 8.35 13.32
N ARG A 150 18.82 7.82 14.55
CA ARG A 150 20.05 7.11 14.95
C ARG A 150 20.27 5.85 14.10
N GLY A 151 19.22 5.07 13.85
CA GLY A 151 19.29 3.87 13.03
C GLY A 151 19.69 4.14 11.59
N ARG A 152 19.11 5.16 10.94
CA ARG A 152 19.48 5.63 9.60
C ARG A 152 20.96 6.00 9.53
N SER A 153 21.44 6.77 10.52
CA SER A 153 22.85 7.15 10.60
C SER A 153 23.77 5.95 10.81
N LYS A 154 23.40 5.02 11.71
CA LYS A 154 24.21 3.84 12.06
C LYS A 154 24.29 2.82 10.93
N LEU A 155 23.18 2.61 10.21
CA LEU A 155 23.11 1.63 9.12
C LEU A 155 23.41 2.22 7.73
N GLY A 156 23.53 3.55 7.61
CA GLY A 156 23.76 4.23 6.33
C GLY A 156 22.58 4.12 5.35
N GLN A 157 21.35 3.94 5.85
CA GLN A 157 20.14 3.74 5.05
C GLN A 157 19.14 4.87 5.34
N ILE A 158 19.05 5.85 4.44
CA ILE A 158 18.20 7.04 4.63
C ILE A 158 16.70 6.69 4.64
N ASP A 159 16.32 5.68 3.89
CA ASP A 159 14.95 5.19 3.73
C ASP A 159 14.53 4.15 4.78
N MET A 160 15.44 3.83 5.72
CA MET A 160 15.16 2.87 6.78
C MET A 160 13.86 3.22 7.51
N LEU A 161 12.89 2.29 7.46
CA LEU A 161 11.54 2.42 8.07
C LEU A 161 10.72 3.63 7.58
N ALA A 162 11.08 4.24 6.44
CA ALA A 162 10.34 5.38 5.90
C ALA A 162 8.86 5.05 5.64
N LEU A 163 8.58 3.87 5.06
CA LEU A 163 7.19 3.44 4.83
C LEU A 163 6.43 3.17 6.15
N ASP A 164 7.11 2.59 7.15
CA ASP A 164 6.51 2.32 8.48
C ASP A 164 6.11 3.66 9.16
N LEU A 165 7.02 4.65 9.13
CA LEU A 165 6.77 6.00 9.65
C LEU A 165 5.69 6.74 8.86
N ALA A 166 5.77 6.71 7.52
CA ALA A 166 4.78 7.33 6.66
C ALA A 166 3.36 6.84 6.98
N ASN A 167 3.18 5.52 7.11
CA ASN A 167 1.91 4.92 7.47
C ASN A 167 1.46 5.28 8.90
N TYR A 168 2.39 5.38 9.85
CA TYR A 168 2.11 5.83 11.20
C TYR A 168 1.57 7.25 11.21
N TYR A 169 2.26 8.20 10.56
CA TYR A 169 1.82 9.58 10.45
C TYR A 169 0.53 9.74 9.66
N TYR A 170 0.38 8.97 8.56
CA TYR A 170 -0.85 8.96 7.79
C TYR A 170 -2.06 8.56 8.63
N SER A 171 -1.95 7.50 9.45
CA SER A 171 -3.03 7.04 10.32
C SER A 171 -3.44 8.05 11.39
N ARG A 172 -2.52 8.96 11.74
CA ARG A 172 -2.73 10.05 12.70
C ARG A 172 -3.06 11.39 12.04
N GLN A 173 -3.24 11.39 10.71
CA GLN A 173 -3.51 12.60 9.92
C GLN A 173 -2.41 13.68 10.03
N THR A 174 -1.22 13.30 10.42
CA THR A 174 -0.04 14.18 10.43
C THR A 174 0.60 14.16 9.06
N TYR A 175 -0.12 14.69 8.05
CA TYR A 175 0.20 14.54 6.64
C TYR A 175 1.51 15.21 6.22
N ASP A 176 1.93 16.28 6.92
CA ASP A 176 3.22 16.92 6.66
C ASP A 176 4.39 15.94 6.83
N ARG A 177 4.41 15.23 7.96
CA ARG A 177 5.44 14.23 8.24
C ARG A 177 5.27 12.96 7.41
N ALA A 178 4.02 12.56 7.16
CA ALA A 178 3.73 11.41 6.30
C ALA A 178 4.27 11.61 4.88
N LEU A 179 4.09 12.81 4.30
CA LEU A 179 4.61 13.16 2.98
C LEU A 179 6.13 13.12 2.94
N ASP A 180 6.84 13.68 3.93
CA ASP A 180 8.30 13.63 3.96
C ASP A 180 8.81 12.18 3.89
N GLU A 181 8.24 11.29 4.68
CA GLU A 181 8.64 9.89 4.71
C GLU A 181 8.23 9.12 3.43
N TYR A 182 7.04 9.40 2.86
CA TYR A 182 6.64 8.83 1.56
C TYR A 182 7.57 9.28 0.43
N LEU A 183 8.02 10.54 0.44
CA LEU A 183 8.93 11.07 -0.58
C LEU A 183 10.33 10.45 -0.46
N ILE A 184 10.85 10.27 0.76
CA ILE A 184 12.08 9.52 0.99
C ILE A 184 11.93 8.09 0.45
N TYR A 185 10.83 7.43 0.80
CA TYR A 185 10.61 6.04 0.42
C TYR A 185 10.50 5.85 -1.10
N ILE A 186 9.75 6.70 -1.81
CA ILE A 186 9.51 6.52 -3.25
C ILE A 186 10.75 6.77 -4.10
N ILE A 187 11.66 7.63 -3.64
CA ILE A 187 12.92 7.92 -4.33
C ILE A 187 13.81 6.67 -4.35
N GLU A 188 13.91 5.98 -3.22
CA GLU A 188 14.72 4.76 -3.07
C GLU A 188 14.02 3.51 -3.63
N HIS A 189 12.66 3.53 -3.68
CA HIS A 189 11.83 2.41 -4.15
C HIS A 189 10.90 2.79 -5.31
N PRO A 190 11.40 3.16 -6.50
CA PRO A 190 10.57 3.62 -7.63
C PRO A 190 9.53 2.59 -8.09
N HIS A 191 9.78 1.29 -7.88
CA HIS A 191 8.83 0.22 -8.20
C HIS A 191 7.56 0.23 -7.33
N GLN A 192 7.57 0.94 -6.21
CA GLN A 192 6.43 1.16 -5.32
C GLN A 192 5.68 2.48 -5.62
N GLU A 193 5.91 3.09 -6.79
CA GLU A 193 5.29 4.34 -7.23
C GLU A 193 3.78 4.36 -6.99
N LYS A 194 3.09 3.28 -7.38
CA LYS A 194 1.64 3.19 -7.26
C LYS A 194 1.16 3.30 -5.80
N LEU A 195 1.81 2.60 -4.88
CA LEU A 195 1.43 2.60 -3.47
C LEU A 195 1.50 4.01 -2.87
N VAL A 196 2.62 4.71 -3.11
CA VAL A 196 2.81 6.06 -2.58
C VAL A 196 1.87 7.05 -3.26
N THR A 197 1.73 6.96 -4.59
CA THR A 197 0.80 7.81 -5.35
C THR A 197 -0.62 7.67 -4.82
N ASP A 198 -1.12 6.44 -4.65
CA ASP A 198 -2.48 6.21 -4.13
C ASP A 198 -2.66 6.84 -2.74
N ARG A 199 -1.64 6.77 -1.86
CA ARG A 199 -1.69 7.38 -0.52
C ARG A 199 -1.71 8.91 -0.57
N VAL A 200 -0.83 9.52 -1.36
CA VAL A 200 -0.77 10.98 -1.49
C VAL A 200 -2.05 11.52 -2.14
N LEU A 201 -2.57 10.82 -3.14
CA LEU A 201 -3.82 11.21 -3.78
C LEU A 201 -5.03 11.07 -2.85
N LEU A 202 -5.04 10.11 -1.91
CA LEU A 202 -6.08 10.02 -0.89
C LEU A 202 -6.00 11.19 0.11
N MET A 203 -4.81 11.67 0.47
CA MET A 203 -4.67 12.87 1.31
C MET A 203 -5.28 14.11 0.63
N SER A 204 -5.24 14.18 -0.70
CA SER A 204 -5.79 15.30 -1.49
C SER A 204 -7.32 15.27 -1.64
N ASP A 205 -8.01 14.28 -1.09
CA ASP A 205 -9.49 14.29 -1.02
C ASP A 205 -10.01 15.40 -0.09
N ASP A 206 -9.19 15.81 0.88
CA ASP A 206 -9.45 16.97 1.72
C ASP A 206 -8.76 18.21 1.13
N PRO A 207 -9.53 19.24 0.71
CA PRO A 207 -8.98 20.47 0.15
C PRO A 207 -8.02 21.23 1.09
N GLU A 208 -8.14 21.07 2.40
CA GLU A 208 -7.25 21.72 3.38
C GLU A 208 -5.80 21.26 3.23
N ASN A 209 -5.58 20.05 2.69
CA ASN A 209 -4.27 19.49 2.47
C ASN A 209 -3.62 19.91 1.15
N HIS A 210 -4.36 20.56 0.23
CA HIS A 210 -3.86 20.86 -1.11
C HIS A 210 -2.59 21.71 -1.09
N LEU A 211 -2.58 22.79 -0.31
CA LEU A 211 -1.43 23.68 -0.22
C LEU A 211 -0.19 22.96 0.34
N LEU A 212 -0.40 22.12 1.36
CA LEU A 212 0.66 21.33 1.97
C LEU A 212 1.27 20.35 0.97
N ILE A 213 0.42 19.57 0.29
CA ILE A 213 0.86 18.55 -0.68
C ILE A 213 1.63 19.22 -1.82
N GLU A 214 1.06 20.27 -2.41
CA GLU A 214 1.70 20.99 -3.51
C GLU A 214 3.07 21.54 -3.10
N LYS A 215 3.14 22.23 -1.97
CA LYS A 215 4.39 22.81 -1.46
C LYS A 215 5.46 21.74 -1.28
N LYS A 216 5.12 20.59 -0.67
CA LYS A 216 6.06 19.48 -0.45
C LYS A 216 6.53 18.86 -1.76
N LEU A 217 5.61 18.58 -2.70
CA LEU A 217 5.96 18.01 -3.98
C LEU A 217 6.82 18.96 -4.82
N VAL A 218 6.47 20.25 -4.88
CA VAL A 218 7.24 21.25 -5.62
C VAL A 218 8.64 21.44 -5.01
N SER A 219 8.76 21.53 -3.69
CA SER A 219 10.08 21.64 -3.04
C SER A 219 10.97 20.43 -3.28
N SER A 220 10.38 19.25 -3.48
CA SER A 220 11.12 18.01 -3.76
C SER A 220 11.57 17.87 -5.22
N LEU A 221 11.15 18.77 -6.12
CA LEU A 221 11.58 18.77 -7.53
C LEU A 221 13.03 19.21 -7.72
N GLU A 222 13.64 19.92 -6.77
CA GLU A 222 15.02 20.43 -6.86
C GLU A 222 16.03 19.31 -7.17
N ASN A 223 15.74 18.08 -6.77
CA ASN A 223 16.56 16.90 -7.04
C ASN A 223 16.25 16.23 -8.40
N ASN A 224 15.37 16.84 -9.23
CA ASN A 224 15.02 16.40 -10.58
C ASN A 224 14.61 14.91 -10.71
N HIS A 225 13.99 14.35 -9.70
CA HIS A 225 13.50 12.97 -9.74
C HIS A 225 12.23 12.87 -10.59
N VAL A 226 12.30 12.10 -11.69
CA VAL A 226 11.14 11.84 -12.58
C VAL A 226 9.93 11.30 -11.80
N ILE A 227 10.16 10.52 -10.74
CA ILE A 227 9.11 9.95 -9.92
C ILE A 227 8.29 11.02 -9.18
N ILE A 228 8.94 12.10 -8.71
CA ILE A 228 8.27 13.23 -8.05
C ILE A 228 7.44 14.02 -9.06
N ASN A 229 7.95 14.24 -10.28
CA ASN A 229 7.18 14.86 -11.35
C ASN A 229 5.92 14.05 -11.70
N LYS A 230 6.02 12.71 -11.75
CA LYS A 230 4.84 11.85 -11.97
C LYS A 230 3.81 11.98 -10.86
N LEU A 231 4.26 11.99 -9.62
CA LEU A 231 3.38 12.16 -8.45
C LEU A 231 2.69 13.53 -8.47
N LEU A 232 3.44 14.60 -8.76
CA LEU A 232 2.91 15.96 -8.88
C LEU A 232 1.91 16.08 -10.04
N ALA A 233 2.22 15.50 -11.21
CA ALA A 233 1.29 15.47 -12.34
C ALA A 233 -0.01 14.73 -12.00
N GLY A 234 0.08 13.59 -11.29
CA GLY A 234 -1.07 12.84 -10.78
C GLY A 234 -1.91 13.67 -9.80
N TYR A 235 -1.26 14.39 -8.89
CA TYR A 235 -1.91 15.30 -7.95
C TYR A 235 -2.65 16.43 -8.67
N TYR A 236 -2.00 17.12 -9.63
CA TYR A 236 -2.66 18.16 -10.41
C TYR A 236 -3.84 17.61 -11.22
N PHE A 237 -3.69 16.42 -11.80
CA PHE A 237 -4.79 15.79 -12.54
C PHE A 237 -5.99 15.50 -11.63
N LYS A 238 -5.77 14.92 -10.45
CA LYS A 238 -6.82 14.60 -9.49
C LYS A 238 -7.54 15.86 -8.98
N THR A 239 -6.81 16.93 -8.76
CA THR A 239 -7.37 18.22 -8.30
C THR A 239 -7.95 19.06 -9.43
N SER A 240 -8.16 18.48 -10.63
CA SER A 240 -8.72 19.11 -11.83
C SER A 240 -7.88 20.29 -12.37
N ARG A 241 -6.61 20.35 -12.00
CA ARG A 241 -5.62 21.32 -12.50
C ARG A 241 -4.93 20.77 -13.74
N TYR A 242 -5.71 20.57 -14.81
CA TYR A 242 -5.28 19.82 -16.00
C TYR A 242 -4.18 20.52 -16.81
N ASN A 243 -4.13 21.85 -16.80
CA ASN A 243 -3.06 22.62 -17.46
C ASN A 243 -1.71 22.37 -16.78
N GLU A 244 -1.68 22.40 -15.45
CA GLU A 244 -0.50 22.14 -14.65
C GLU A 244 -0.07 20.66 -14.77
N ALA A 245 -1.02 19.74 -14.80
CA ALA A 245 -0.73 18.34 -15.05
C ALA A 245 -0.04 18.15 -16.41
N LEU A 246 -0.57 18.75 -17.48
CA LEU A 246 0.02 18.70 -18.82
C LEU A 246 1.41 19.36 -18.86
N SER A 247 1.57 20.50 -18.20
CA SER A 247 2.86 21.20 -18.11
C SER A 247 3.91 20.36 -17.39
N THR A 248 3.54 19.72 -16.27
CA THR A 248 4.42 18.81 -15.51
C THR A 248 4.79 17.58 -16.34
N HIS A 249 3.84 17.02 -17.11
CA HIS A 249 4.17 15.94 -18.05
C HIS A 249 5.15 16.36 -19.15
N ARG A 250 5.07 17.61 -19.65
CA ARG A 250 6.03 18.15 -20.64
C ARG A 250 7.43 18.25 -20.06
N SER A 251 7.57 18.71 -18.82
CA SER A 251 8.89 18.85 -18.18
C SER A 251 9.65 17.54 -18.04
N MET A 252 8.95 16.40 -18.01
CA MET A 252 9.57 15.08 -17.97
C MET A 252 10.15 14.62 -19.33
N GLY A 253 9.74 15.26 -20.44
CA GLY A 253 10.16 14.89 -21.78
C GLY A 253 9.52 13.61 -22.33
N LEU A 254 9.83 13.34 -23.61
CA LEU A 254 9.36 12.17 -24.38
C LEU A 254 10.55 11.54 -25.09
N HIS A 255 11.17 10.55 -24.47
CA HIS A 255 12.46 9.99 -24.92
C HIS A 255 12.38 8.50 -25.31
N ASN A 256 11.37 7.79 -24.83
CA ASN A 256 11.26 6.34 -25.00
C ASN A 256 9.80 5.86 -24.98
N ASN A 257 9.60 4.57 -25.25
CA ASN A 257 8.26 3.96 -25.29
C ASN A 257 7.46 4.10 -23.97
N ALA A 258 8.12 4.10 -22.82
CA ALA A 258 7.44 4.28 -21.54
C ALA A 258 6.90 5.71 -21.41
N ASP A 259 7.66 6.70 -21.88
CA ASP A 259 7.25 8.11 -21.89
C ASP A 259 6.09 8.34 -22.87
N PHE A 260 6.16 7.75 -24.08
CA PHE A 260 5.07 7.83 -25.05
C PHE A 260 3.77 7.22 -24.53
N ASN A 261 3.85 6.06 -23.88
CA ASN A 261 2.68 5.42 -23.26
C ASN A 261 2.10 6.27 -22.11
N ARG A 262 2.96 6.84 -21.27
CA ARG A 262 2.55 7.78 -20.21
C ARG A 262 1.79 8.97 -20.79
N TRP A 263 2.30 9.52 -21.88
CA TRP A 263 1.69 10.68 -22.57
C TRP A 263 0.35 10.33 -23.22
N LEU A 264 0.27 9.18 -23.89
CA LEU A 264 -0.99 8.66 -24.45
C LEU A 264 -2.05 8.43 -23.36
N LEU A 265 -1.63 7.94 -22.19
CA LEU A 265 -2.51 7.75 -21.04
C LEU A 265 -3.05 9.11 -20.55
N LEU A 266 -2.19 10.12 -20.41
CA LEU A 266 -2.62 11.46 -20.04
C LEU A 266 -3.63 12.02 -21.04
N ALA A 267 -3.31 11.99 -22.35
CA ALA A 267 -4.20 12.48 -23.40
C ALA A 267 -5.57 11.78 -23.37
N GLY A 268 -5.57 10.44 -23.20
CA GLY A 268 -6.79 9.66 -23.07
C GLY A 268 -7.59 9.98 -21.82
N ASN A 269 -6.95 10.25 -20.68
CA ASN A 269 -7.61 10.64 -19.44
C ASN A 269 -8.19 12.06 -19.55
N LEU A 270 -7.47 13.01 -20.12
CA LEU A 270 -8.01 14.36 -20.41
C LEU A 270 -9.29 14.29 -21.25
N ARG A 271 -9.33 13.40 -22.26
CA ARG A 271 -10.55 13.16 -23.05
C ARG A 271 -11.72 12.66 -22.18
N LYS A 272 -11.46 11.70 -21.30
CA LYS A 272 -12.49 11.14 -20.39
C LYS A 272 -13.05 12.19 -19.43
N GLU A 273 -12.20 13.11 -18.99
CA GLU A 273 -12.59 14.26 -18.15
C GLU A 273 -13.19 15.42 -18.96
N ASN A 274 -13.53 15.20 -20.25
CA ASN A 274 -14.07 16.20 -21.17
C ASN A 274 -13.16 17.41 -21.39
N GLN A 275 -11.86 17.30 -21.11
CA GLN A 275 -10.86 18.32 -21.39
C GLN A 275 -10.34 18.16 -22.83
N TYR A 276 -11.25 18.29 -23.79
CA TYR A 276 -10.98 17.95 -25.20
C TYR A 276 -9.86 18.76 -25.81
N ASP A 277 -9.80 20.07 -25.55
CA ASP A 277 -8.76 20.93 -26.10
C ASP A 277 -7.37 20.57 -25.62
N LEU A 278 -7.24 20.21 -24.33
CA LEU A 278 -5.98 19.73 -23.76
C LEU A 278 -5.62 18.34 -24.26
N SER A 279 -6.61 17.47 -24.42
CA SER A 279 -6.41 16.14 -25.00
C SER A 279 -5.92 16.22 -26.45
N ILE A 280 -6.58 17.06 -27.30
CA ILE A 280 -6.15 17.32 -28.68
C ILE A 280 -4.70 17.79 -28.70
N LYS A 281 -4.39 18.81 -27.90
CA LYS A 281 -3.05 19.37 -27.79
C LYS A 281 -2.01 18.29 -27.40
N ALA A 282 -2.32 17.45 -26.42
CA ALA A 282 -1.43 16.39 -26.01
C ALA A 282 -1.19 15.36 -27.12
N TYR A 283 -2.23 14.91 -27.84
CA TYR A 283 -2.06 13.99 -28.97
C TYR A 283 -1.27 14.61 -30.11
N GLN A 284 -1.54 15.89 -30.44
CA GLN A 284 -0.83 16.61 -31.49
C GLN A 284 0.66 16.78 -31.15
N GLU A 285 1.00 17.15 -29.93
CA GLU A 285 2.38 17.26 -29.47
C GLU A 285 3.14 15.93 -29.64
N LEU A 286 2.52 14.80 -29.33
CA LEU A 286 3.14 13.49 -29.56
C LEU A 286 3.35 13.20 -31.05
N LEU A 287 2.34 13.44 -31.88
CA LEU A 287 2.39 13.18 -33.32
C LEU A 287 3.32 14.11 -34.08
N HIS A 288 3.68 15.27 -33.54
CA HIS A 288 4.58 16.27 -34.16
C HIS A 288 6.02 16.17 -33.66
N LEU A 289 6.34 15.13 -32.83
CA LEU A 289 7.73 14.91 -32.43
C LEU A 289 8.61 14.65 -33.66
N GLU A 290 9.80 15.23 -33.66
CA GLU A 290 10.82 15.01 -34.69
C GLU A 290 11.49 13.63 -34.58
N LEU A 291 10.96 12.77 -33.70
CA LEU A 291 11.43 11.40 -33.45
C LEU A 291 10.59 10.40 -34.25
N GLU A 292 11.25 9.33 -34.73
CA GLU A 292 10.55 8.21 -35.35
C GLU A 292 9.75 7.42 -34.29
N LEU A 293 8.43 7.63 -34.29
CA LEU A 293 7.54 6.96 -33.36
C LEU A 293 7.24 5.53 -33.80
N PRO A 294 7.16 4.58 -32.85
CA PRO A 294 6.71 3.21 -33.16
C PRO A 294 5.29 3.21 -33.77
N PRO A 295 5.01 2.33 -34.77
CA PRO A 295 3.70 2.26 -35.42
C PRO A 295 2.53 2.08 -34.43
N LYS A 296 2.76 1.38 -33.33
CA LYS A 296 1.76 1.22 -32.26
C LYS A 296 1.40 2.58 -31.62
N ILE A 297 2.39 3.39 -31.31
CA ILE A 297 2.19 4.72 -30.68
C ILE A 297 1.47 5.65 -31.64
N ILE A 298 1.86 5.65 -32.93
CA ILE A 298 1.17 6.44 -33.99
C ILE A 298 -0.31 6.01 -34.07
N GLY A 299 -0.58 4.70 -34.14
CA GLY A 299 -1.95 4.20 -34.23
C GLY A 299 -2.81 4.55 -33.03
N GLU A 300 -2.27 4.43 -31.81
CA GLU A 300 -2.98 4.81 -30.58
C GLU A 300 -3.22 6.33 -30.53
N ALA A 301 -2.25 7.14 -30.93
CA ALA A 301 -2.38 8.59 -30.96
C ALA A 301 -3.42 9.07 -31.99
N LEU A 302 -3.35 8.56 -33.23
CA LEU A 302 -4.31 8.92 -34.28
C LEU A 302 -5.74 8.51 -33.92
N LEU A 303 -5.95 7.29 -33.44
CA LEU A 303 -7.27 6.83 -32.98
C LEU A 303 -7.76 7.61 -31.76
N GLY A 304 -6.86 7.92 -30.81
CA GLY A 304 -7.19 8.71 -29.63
C GLY A 304 -7.60 10.12 -29.97
N LEU A 305 -6.85 10.78 -30.88
CA LEU A 305 -7.14 12.13 -31.37
C LEU A 305 -8.47 12.14 -32.16
N GLY A 306 -8.68 11.17 -33.06
CA GLY A 306 -9.94 11.03 -33.81
C GLY A 306 -11.14 10.89 -32.88
N LYS A 307 -11.03 10.04 -31.86
CA LYS A 307 -12.08 9.88 -30.82
C LYS A 307 -12.31 11.17 -30.02
N THR A 308 -11.26 11.96 -29.78
CA THR A 308 -11.42 13.22 -29.03
C THR A 308 -12.23 14.23 -29.83
N TYR A 309 -11.96 14.40 -31.14
CA TYR A 309 -12.78 15.19 -31.99
C TYR A 309 -14.21 14.66 -32.12
N GLU A 310 -14.38 13.36 -32.21
CA GLU A 310 -15.68 12.72 -32.25
C GLU A 310 -16.49 13.00 -30.97
N ASP A 311 -15.89 12.89 -29.78
CA ASP A 311 -16.55 13.18 -28.50
C ASP A 311 -16.95 14.66 -28.38
N GLN A 312 -16.26 15.58 -29.06
CA GLN A 312 -16.67 16.98 -29.16
C GLN A 312 -17.97 17.16 -29.99
N LEU A 313 -18.24 16.26 -30.94
CA LEU A 313 -19.47 16.32 -31.75
C LEU A 313 -20.71 15.91 -30.96
N LEU A 314 -20.55 15.15 -29.87
CA LEU A 314 -21.63 14.63 -29.08
C LEU A 314 -22.10 15.68 -28.05
N PRO A 315 -23.44 15.93 -27.95
CA PRO A 315 -23.95 16.85 -26.94
C PRO A 315 -23.64 16.32 -25.51
N LYS A 316 -23.13 17.22 -24.66
CA LYS A 316 -22.69 16.90 -23.29
C LYS A 316 -23.79 16.35 -22.37
N ASN A 317 -25.07 16.58 -22.68
CA ASN A 317 -26.22 16.17 -21.86
C ASN A 317 -27.07 15.13 -22.61
N ARG A 318 -26.66 13.86 -22.56
CA ARG A 318 -27.52 12.75 -22.94
C ARG A 318 -28.15 12.12 -21.69
N ASN A 319 -28.98 12.86 -20.97
CA ASN A 319 -29.96 12.27 -20.08
C ASN A 319 -31.16 11.79 -20.91
N ASN A 320 -30.90 10.93 -21.89
CA ASN A 320 -32.00 10.21 -22.54
C ASN A 320 -32.34 8.99 -21.66
N SER A 321 -33.35 9.14 -20.82
CA SER A 321 -33.80 8.07 -19.93
C SER A 321 -34.11 6.77 -20.68
N LEU A 322 -34.45 6.85 -21.96
CA LEU A 322 -34.72 5.68 -22.80
C LEU A 322 -33.47 4.89 -23.15
N VAL A 323 -32.29 5.55 -23.28
CA VAL A 323 -31.00 4.87 -23.52
C VAL A 323 -30.58 4.03 -22.30
N VAL A 324 -30.97 4.44 -21.08
CA VAL A 324 -30.69 3.69 -19.86
C VAL A 324 -31.50 2.41 -19.81
N PHE A 325 -32.77 2.45 -20.23
CA PHE A 325 -33.65 1.28 -20.23
C PHE A 325 -33.45 0.36 -21.44
N TYR A 326 -33.00 0.90 -22.56
CA TYR A 326 -32.84 0.16 -23.83
C TYR A 326 -31.42 0.39 -24.43
N PRO A 327 -30.34 -0.02 -23.73
CA PRO A 327 -28.97 0.31 -24.13
C PRO A 327 -28.60 -0.31 -25.50
N ASP A 328 -29.25 -1.41 -25.90
CA ASP A 328 -28.93 -2.11 -27.15
C ASP A 328 -29.84 -1.70 -28.31
N ASN A 329 -30.85 -0.84 -28.07
CA ASN A 329 -31.72 -0.40 -29.11
C ASN A 329 -31.07 0.72 -29.95
N LEU A 330 -30.73 0.39 -31.21
CA LEU A 330 -30.11 1.31 -32.15
C LEU A 330 -30.96 2.56 -32.43
N PHE A 331 -32.28 2.45 -32.38
CA PHE A 331 -33.18 3.58 -32.60
C PHE A 331 -33.02 4.68 -31.54
N PHE A 332 -32.89 4.30 -30.28
CA PHE A 332 -32.66 5.27 -29.19
C PHE A 332 -31.23 5.77 -29.08
N LYS A 333 -30.25 5.06 -29.67
CA LYS A 333 -28.85 5.51 -29.77
C LYS A 333 -28.66 6.51 -30.91
N ASN A 334 -29.54 6.56 -31.89
CA ASN A 334 -29.46 7.42 -33.06
C ASN A 334 -30.17 8.76 -32.83
N GLU A 335 -29.59 9.61 -31.95
CA GLU A 335 -29.99 11.01 -31.98
C GLU A 335 -29.40 11.65 -33.25
N PHE A 336 -30.28 12.26 -34.03
CA PHE A 336 -29.88 13.03 -35.21
C PHE A 336 -29.11 14.27 -34.77
N LEU A 337 -27.80 14.25 -34.93
CA LEU A 337 -26.94 15.37 -34.59
C LEU A 337 -27.18 16.51 -35.58
N GLN A 338 -27.76 17.60 -35.12
CA GLN A 338 -27.72 18.87 -35.86
C GLN A 338 -26.29 19.39 -35.76
N ILE A 339 -25.56 19.31 -36.86
CA ILE A 339 -24.14 19.69 -36.93
C ILE A 339 -24.03 21.20 -36.98
N SER A 340 -23.51 21.82 -35.94
CA SER A 340 -23.10 23.23 -35.97
C SER A 340 -21.87 23.42 -36.90
N PRO A 341 -21.56 24.64 -37.38
CA PRO A 341 -20.36 24.90 -38.19
C PRO A 341 -19.06 24.45 -37.53
N ARG A 342 -18.93 24.63 -36.22
CA ARG A 342 -17.78 24.10 -35.45
C ARG A 342 -17.73 22.58 -35.42
N SER A 343 -18.86 21.93 -35.40
CA SER A 343 -18.97 20.48 -35.45
C SER A 343 -18.54 19.93 -36.82
N ARG A 344 -18.72 20.68 -37.91
CA ARG A 344 -18.31 20.24 -39.26
C ARG A 344 -16.79 20.16 -39.37
N GLU A 345 -16.03 21.13 -38.87
CA GLU A 345 -14.56 21.09 -38.84
C GLU A 345 -14.04 19.88 -38.02
N SER A 346 -14.60 19.66 -36.86
CA SER A 346 -14.22 18.49 -36.02
C SER A 346 -14.56 17.18 -36.72
N LEU A 347 -15.66 17.12 -37.47
CA LEU A 347 -16.05 15.94 -38.25
C LEU A 347 -15.05 15.67 -39.37
N GLU A 348 -14.70 16.68 -40.14
CA GLU A 348 -13.72 16.58 -41.24
C GLU A 348 -12.36 16.12 -40.71
N ARG A 349 -11.87 16.70 -39.60
CA ARG A 349 -10.64 16.28 -38.95
C ARG A 349 -10.71 14.83 -38.45
N THR A 350 -11.86 14.41 -37.93
CA THR A 350 -12.07 13.00 -37.51
C THR A 350 -11.92 12.05 -38.69
N PHE A 351 -12.54 12.37 -39.84
CA PHE A 351 -12.40 11.59 -41.06
C PHE A 351 -10.97 11.52 -41.58
N GLU A 352 -10.27 12.64 -41.58
CA GLU A 352 -8.87 12.70 -41.99
C GLU A 352 -7.98 11.82 -41.12
N LEU A 353 -8.14 11.86 -39.80
CA LEU A 353 -7.35 11.07 -38.84
C LEU A 353 -7.58 9.58 -39.02
N TYR A 354 -8.84 9.14 -39.15
CA TYR A 354 -9.10 7.73 -39.39
C TYR A 354 -8.63 7.26 -40.76
N LYS A 355 -8.70 8.09 -41.79
CA LYS A 355 -8.10 7.81 -43.11
C LYS A 355 -6.58 7.71 -43.02
N ARG A 356 -5.92 8.57 -42.24
CA ARG A 356 -4.47 8.46 -42.00
C ARG A 356 -4.09 7.12 -41.36
N VAL A 357 -4.87 6.63 -40.40
CA VAL A 357 -4.66 5.27 -39.83
C VAL A 357 -4.66 4.21 -40.93
N LEU A 358 -5.62 4.28 -41.87
CA LEU A 358 -5.74 3.32 -42.97
C LEU A 358 -4.60 3.43 -44.00
N GLN A 359 -4.06 4.64 -44.21
CA GLN A 359 -2.97 4.90 -45.14
C GLN A 359 -1.59 4.56 -44.55
N GLU A 360 -1.34 4.98 -43.31
CA GLU A 360 -0.04 4.83 -42.67
C GLU A 360 0.15 3.45 -42.04
N LEU A 361 -0.97 2.80 -41.59
CA LEU A 361 -0.95 1.55 -40.88
C LEU A 361 -1.95 0.51 -41.44
N PRO A 362 -1.95 0.23 -42.76
CA PRO A 362 -3.00 -0.57 -43.41
C PRO A 362 -3.10 -2.01 -42.92
N ALA A 363 -2.00 -2.61 -42.54
CA ALA A 363 -1.92 -4.00 -42.09
C ALA A 363 -1.88 -4.13 -40.54
N SER A 364 -2.29 -3.08 -39.83
CA SER A 364 -2.24 -3.06 -38.36
C SER A 364 -3.58 -3.46 -37.71
N SER A 365 -3.55 -3.75 -36.42
CA SER A 365 -4.77 -3.95 -35.60
C SER A 365 -5.59 -2.66 -35.41
N PHE A 366 -5.08 -1.51 -35.84
CA PHE A 366 -5.76 -0.21 -35.80
C PHE A 366 -6.67 0.01 -37.01
N SER A 367 -6.33 -0.58 -38.17
CA SER A 367 -7.09 -0.43 -39.41
C SER A 367 -8.55 -0.88 -39.30
N PRO A 368 -8.89 -2.06 -38.75
CA PRO A 368 -10.29 -2.43 -38.53
C PRO A 368 -11.05 -1.48 -37.61
N LYS A 369 -10.36 -0.93 -36.60
CA LYS A 369 -10.96 0.05 -35.68
C LYS A 369 -11.29 1.38 -36.40
N ALA A 370 -10.40 1.84 -37.25
CA ALA A 370 -10.60 3.04 -38.04
C ALA A 370 -11.76 2.87 -39.06
N HIS A 371 -11.80 1.72 -39.76
CA HIS A 371 -12.92 1.39 -40.67
C HIS A 371 -14.26 1.36 -39.94
N PHE A 372 -14.32 0.70 -38.79
CA PHE A 372 -15.54 0.64 -37.98
C PHE A 372 -16.00 2.05 -37.57
N ARG A 373 -15.08 2.91 -37.10
CA ARG A 373 -15.44 4.26 -36.69
C ARG A 373 -15.87 5.14 -37.87
N LEU A 374 -15.23 5.04 -39.02
CA LEU A 374 -15.66 5.73 -40.24
C LEU A 374 -17.07 5.30 -40.64
N GLY A 375 -17.38 4.01 -40.65
CA GLY A 375 -18.71 3.49 -40.92
C GLY A 375 -19.77 3.99 -39.94
N GLU A 376 -19.45 4.00 -38.63
CA GLU A 376 -20.38 4.53 -37.62
C GLU A 376 -20.67 6.02 -37.82
N ILE A 377 -19.66 6.82 -38.13
CA ILE A 377 -19.81 8.27 -38.37
C ILE A 377 -20.64 8.50 -39.63
N GLN A 378 -20.32 7.79 -40.70
CA GLN A 378 -21.11 7.89 -41.96
C GLN A 378 -22.56 7.53 -41.72
N PHE A 379 -22.81 6.42 -41.08
CA PHE A 379 -24.19 5.98 -40.77
C PHE A 379 -24.95 6.95 -39.86
N LYS A 380 -24.29 7.46 -38.80
CA LYS A 380 -24.96 8.31 -37.79
C LYS A 380 -25.08 9.76 -38.15
N ILE A 381 -24.15 10.30 -38.91
CA ILE A 381 -24.01 11.74 -39.16
C ILE A 381 -24.30 12.13 -40.62
N THR A 382 -23.72 11.43 -41.58
CA THR A 382 -23.85 11.80 -43.02
C THR A 382 -25.00 11.08 -43.70
N ARG A 383 -25.49 9.96 -43.16
CA ARG A 383 -26.57 9.11 -43.70
C ARG A 383 -26.27 8.56 -45.11
N ASP A 384 -24.98 8.41 -45.44
CA ASP A 384 -24.53 7.80 -46.69
C ASP A 384 -24.34 6.31 -46.55
#